data_8d46b71a38b9cbe90e753a8794ccf5ff
#
_entry.id   8d46b71a38b9cbe90e753a8794ccf5ff
#
_cell.length_a   1.000
_cell.length_b   1.000
_cell.length_c   1.000
_cell.angle_alpha   90.00
_cell.angle_beta   90.00
_cell.angle_gamma   90.00
#
_symmetry.space_group_name_H-M   'P 1'
#
loop_
_entity.id
_entity.type
_entity.pdbx_description
1 polymer ?
#
loop_
_entity_poly.entity_id
_entity_poly.type
_entity_poly.pdbx_seq_one_letter_code
_entity_poly.pdbx_strand_id
1 'polypeptide(L)'
;MGKRIMKKVISSGLVLALAVTMLTGCRFGFASDPDDPNEETKEVPIDTSVDTFEYDTSLSGTSITLLNSKAEIQVALEKMSAEYEKKSGVHVEVMPVTDGDSPYTKVVSLYNSGTPPTASILDTTDVIALAEEKAADLTEEPWVAEAEGYLTEINGKIYSFPLCIEGRGIIYNKAVIEKALGESFDPASVTTQSEFVELLDRLVDAGIKKPVSMAKEDWSLGAHQLQYIYETYEGTSEGAQEIIEDIKAGKVDLSSYDRLSQFLDTFDILKKYNVAKGDPLGADYDEMAIDLADGKTAFWFNGNWAWPNISEAGASEEDAYGFLPYFLNDDKSDFANQKIQASPSKQIMLDGQIATEKEQAAAKEFLSWIVFSEIG
;
A
#
# COMPACT_ATOMS: atom_id res chain seq x y z
N MET A 1 27.86 -40.74 -31.90
CA MET A 1 27.01 -40.86 -33.08
C MET A 1 25.55 -40.62 -32.65
N GLY A 2 24.86 -39.63 -33.20
CA GLY A 2 23.44 -39.40 -32.91
C GLY A 2 23.12 -37.94 -32.60
N LYS A 3 23.16 -37.09 -33.62
CA LYS A 3 22.64 -35.72 -33.58
C LYS A 3 21.12 -35.72 -33.38
N ARG A 4 20.59 -34.99 -32.38
CA ARG A 4 19.20 -34.60 -32.36
C ARG A 4 19.09 -33.11 -32.63
N ILE A 5 18.46 -32.81 -33.72
CA ILE A 5 18.12 -31.50 -34.25
C ILE A 5 16.99 -30.89 -33.42
N MET A 6 17.23 -29.72 -32.84
CA MET A 6 16.21 -28.90 -32.17
C MET A 6 15.44 -28.11 -33.23
N LYS A 7 14.18 -28.43 -33.42
CA LYS A 7 13.27 -27.60 -34.24
C LYS A 7 12.85 -26.35 -33.44
N LYS A 8 13.27 -25.18 -33.92
CA LYS A 8 12.66 -23.91 -33.57
C LYS A 8 11.25 -23.86 -34.13
N VAL A 9 10.25 -23.70 -33.26
CA VAL A 9 8.93 -23.24 -33.69
C VAL A 9 8.84 -21.79 -33.28
N ILE A 10 8.84 -20.92 -34.27
CA ILE A 10 8.49 -19.52 -34.16
C ILE A 10 6.97 -19.46 -34.16
N SER A 11 6.34 -19.03 -33.11
CA SER A 11 4.96 -18.51 -33.15
C SER A 11 4.99 -17.06 -32.75
N SER A 12 5.09 -16.21 -33.78
CA SER A 12 4.75 -14.79 -33.67
C SER A 12 3.22 -14.66 -33.72
N GLY A 13 2.66 -13.91 -32.78
CA GLY A 13 1.27 -13.48 -32.87
C GLY A 13 0.43 -13.88 -31.66
N LEU A 14 0.47 -13.09 -30.65
CA LEU A 14 -0.64 -12.62 -29.79
C LEU A 14 -0.08 -11.84 -28.58
N VAL A 15 0.42 -10.65 -28.85
CA VAL A 15 0.72 -9.68 -27.80
C VAL A 15 0.21 -8.34 -28.33
N LEU A 16 -1.08 -8.15 -28.27
CA LEU A 16 -1.72 -6.82 -28.43
C LEU A 16 -3.20 -6.92 -28.04
N ALA A 17 -3.54 -7.08 -26.80
CA ALA A 17 -4.90 -6.84 -26.29
C ALA A 17 -5.00 -6.97 -24.75
N LEU A 18 -4.00 -6.52 -23.97
CA LEU A 18 -4.13 -6.55 -22.49
C LEU A 18 -3.41 -5.37 -21.82
N ALA A 19 -3.47 -4.19 -22.41
CA ALA A 19 -2.81 -3.01 -21.88
C ALA A 19 -3.75 -1.78 -21.76
N VAL A 20 -5.06 -1.97 -21.53
CA VAL A 20 -6.01 -0.83 -21.51
C VAL A 20 -6.88 -0.81 -20.22
N THR A 21 -6.68 -1.67 -19.25
CA THR A 21 -7.59 -1.72 -18.09
C THR A 21 -6.95 -1.40 -16.73
N MET A 22 -5.78 -0.74 -16.65
CA MET A 22 -5.16 -0.38 -15.37
C MET A 22 -4.97 1.13 -15.14
N LEU A 23 -5.79 1.97 -15.76
CA LEU A 23 -5.82 3.42 -15.49
C LEU A 23 -7.21 3.86 -15.03
N THR A 24 -7.79 3.17 -14.04
CA THR A 24 -8.90 3.75 -13.30
C THR A 24 -8.33 4.44 -12.06
N GLY A 25 -8.09 5.73 -12.19
CA GLY A 25 -7.80 6.61 -11.06
C GLY A 25 -8.89 6.46 -10.00
N CYS A 26 -8.51 6.30 -8.74
CA CYS A 26 -9.42 6.27 -7.61
C CYS A 26 -10.16 7.61 -7.51
N ARG A 27 -11.34 7.70 -8.11
CA ARG A 27 -12.31 8.74 -7.74
C ARG A 27 -13.02 8.30 -6.46
N PHE A 28 -12.68 8.91 -5.35
CA PHE A 28 -13.44 8.79 -4.12
C PHE A 28 -14.78 9.53 -4.27
N GLY A 29 -15.85 8.79 -4.59
CA GLY A 29 -17.22 9.24 -4.38
C GLY A 29 -17.58 9.01 -2.91
N PHE A 30 -17.98 10.07 -2.20
CA PHE A 30 -18.49 9.99 -0.84
C PHE A 30 -19.80 9.18 -0.80
N ALA A 31 -19.89 8.38 0.24
CA ALA A 31 -20.99 7.57 0.74
C ALA A 31 -22.35 7.77 0.05
N SER A 32 -22.74 6.82 -0.77
CA SER A 32 -24.12 6.53 -1.08
C SER A 32 -24.72 5.67 0.03
N ASP A 33 -26.01 5.87 0.27
CA ASP A 33 -26.85 5.16 1.24
C ASP A 33 -26.82 3.64 0.93
N PRO A 34 -26.48 2.77 1.88
CA PRO A 34 -26.40 1.33 1.62
C PRO A 34 -27.73 0.64 1.33
N ASP A 35 -28.86 1.35 1.35
CA ASP A 35 -30.21 0.79 1.20
C ASP A 35 -30.92 1.10 -0.13
N ASP A 36 -30.24 1.58 -1.20
CA ASP A 36 -30.85 1.76 -2.51
C ASP A 36 -30.57 0.56 -3.46
N PRO A 37 -31.54 -0.32 -3.72
CA PRO A 37 -31.35 -1.53 -4.53
C PRO A 37 -31.30 -1.28 -6.06
N ASN A 38 -31.25 -0.03 -6.54
CA ASN A 38 -31.33 0.32 -7.96
C ASN A 38 -30.17 1.14 -8.52
N GLU A 39 -29.09 1.35 -7.79
CA GLU A 39 -27.90 2.01 -8.35
C GLU A 39 -26.99 1.00 -9.08
N GLU A 40 -27.30 0.75 -10.36
CA GLU A 40 -26.29 0.24 -11.30
C GLU A 40 -25.17 1.29 -11.38
N THR A 41 -24.02 1.00 -10.80
CA THR A 41 -22.77 1.76 -11.02
C THR A 41 -22.40 1.64 -12.49
N LYS A 42 -22.90 2.56 -13.32
CA LYS A 42 -22.40 2.73 -14.68
C LYS A 42 -20.99 3.31 -14.57
N GLU A 43 -20.00 2.50 -14.91
CA GLU A 43 -18.69 3.02 -15.24
C GLU A 43 -18.85 4.04 -16.37
N VAL A 44 -18.68 5.32 -16.05
CA VAL A 44 -18.63 6.37 -17.06
C VAL A 44 -17.28 6.21 -17.73
N PRO A 45 -17.22 5.91 -19.05
CA PRO A 45 -15.95 5.88 -19.75
C PRO A 45 -15.28 7.24 -19.61
N ILE A 46 -14.09 7.29 -19.03
CA ILE A 46 -13.28 8.50 -18.95
C ILE A 46 -12.85 8.80 -20.38
N ASP A 47 -13.35 9.90 -20.93
CA ASP A 47 -12.87 10.41 -22.22
C ASP A 47 -11.50 11.07 -22.00
N THR A 48 -10.44 10.29 -22.17
CA THR A 48 -9.04 10.75 -22.06
C THR A 48 -8.60 11.66 -23.23
N SER A 49 -9.50 12.00 -24.14
CA SER A 49 -9.18 12.83 -25.31
C SER A 49 -9.10 14.33 -25.01
N VAL A 50 -9.63 14.78 -23.86
CA VAL A 50 -9.65 16.21 -23.47
C VAL A 50 -8.95 16.37 -22.14
N ASP A 51 -7.64 16.57 -22.18
CA ASP A 51 -6.86 17.01 -21.03
C ASP A 51 -7.07 18.52 -20.85
N THR A 52 -7.72 18.91 -19.75
CA THR A 52 -8.01 20.31 -19.44
C THR A 52 -6.98 20.95 -18.51
N PHE A 53 -5.94 20.21 -18.14
CA PHE A 53 -4.89 20.72 -17.28
C PHE A 53 -4.07 21.82 -17.99
N GLU A 54 -3.83 22.93 -17.30
CA GLU A 54 -3.06 24.05 -17.84
C GLU A 54 -1.58 23.89 -17.47
N TYR A 55 -0.74 23.57 -18.46
CA TYR A 55 0.70 23.40 -18.28
C TYR A 55 1.44 24.75 -18.34
N ASP A 56 2.36 24.98 -17.40
CA ASP A 56 3.28 26.12 -17.49
C ASP A 56 4.38 25.85 -18.54
N THR A 57 4.20 26.37 -19.72
CA THR A 57 5.17 26.20 -20.83
C THR A 57 6.56 26.73 -20.55
N SER A 58 6.75 27.59 -19.51
CA SER A 58 8.07 28.09 -19.11
C SER A 58 8.91 27.00 -18.44
N LEU A 59 8.29 25.93 -17.94
CA LEU A 59 8.92 24.78 -17.32
C LEU A 59 9.44 23.76 -18.34
N SER A 60 8.98 23.83 -19.58
CA SER A 60 9.42 22.90 -20.63
C SER A 60 10.94 22.86 -20.75
N GLY A 61 11.48 21.64 -20.96
CA GLY A 61 12.91 21.36 -20.97
C GLY A 61 13.56 21.27 -19.59
N THR A 62 12.78 21.37 -18.50
CA THR A 62 13.28 21.06 -17.15
C THR A 62 13.34 19.54 -16.96
N SER A 63 14.32 19.08 -16.18
CA SER A 63 14.43 17.68 -15.75
C SER A 63 14.35 17.62 -14.24
N ILE A 64 13.49 16.76 -13.70
CA ILE A 64 13.37 16.48 -12.28
C ILE A 64 13.54 14.98 -12.02
N THR A 65 13.91 14.62 -10.78
CA THR A 65 14.09 13.22 -10.37
C THR A 65 13.06 12.88 -9.31
N LEU A 66 12.45 11.69 -9.41
CA LEU A 66 11.54 11.11 -8.43
C LEU A 66 12.13 9.82 -7.88
N LEU A 67 12.62 9.84 -6.63
CA LEU A 67 13.06 8.62 -5.96
C LEU A 67 11.82 7.81 -5.54
N ASN A 68 11.70 6.59 -6.06
CA ASN A 68 10.58 5.71 -5.78
C ASN A 68 10.95 4.61 -4.80
N SER A 69 10.29 4.58 -3.63
CA SER A 69 10.43 3.54 -2.62
C SER A 69 9.32 2.47 -2.67
N LYS A 70 8.48 2.50 -3.72
CA LYS A 70 7.39 1.56 -3.95
C LYS A 70 7.67 0.77 -5.24
N ALA A 71 8.40 -0.36 -5.09
CA ALA A 71 8.82 -1.17 -6.23
C ALA A 71 7.61 -1.62 -7.09
N GLU A 72 6.48 -1.94 -6.45
CA GLU A 72 5.26 -2.43 -7.08
C GLU A 72 4.58 -1.43 -8.02
N ILE A 73 4.90 -0.13 -7.92
CA ILE A 73 4.37 0.90 -8.83
C ILE A 73 5.42 1.48 -9.79
N GLN A 74 6.64 0.96 -9.83
CA GLN A 74 7.74 1.51 -10.64
C GLN A 74 7.33 1.70 -12.10
N VAL A 75 6.82 0.66 -12.73
CA VAL A 75 6.41 0.69 -14.15
C VAL A 75 5.25 1.64 -14.39
N ALA A 76 4.32 1.74 -13.44
CA ALA A 76 3.18 2.68 -13.54
C ALA A 76 3.66 4.13 -13.44
N LEU A 77 4.57 4.43 -12.50
CA LEU A 77 5.17 5.75 -12.36
C LEU A 77 5.98 6.16 -13.60
N GLU A 78 6.76 5.26 -14.20
CA GLU A 78 7.50 5.53 -15.43
C GLU A 78 6.56 5.86 -16.60
N LYS A 79 5.45 5.12 -16.75
CA LYS A 79 4.44 5.41 -17.77
C LYS A 79 3.75 6.76 -17.53
N MET A 80 3.35 7.03 -16.31
CA MET A 80 2.72 8.28 -15.91
C MET A 80 3.66 9.46 -16.16
N SER A 81 4.93 9.35 -15.78
CA SER A 81 5.96 10.34 -16.01
C SER A 81 6.18 10.62 -17.50
N ALA A 82 6.18 9.58 -18.33
CA ALA A 82 6.30 9.72 -19.78
C ALA A 82 5.09 10.44 -20.43
N GLU A 83 3.87 10.20 -19.93
CA GLU A 83 2.69 10.95 -20.41
C GLU A 83 2.73 12.41 -19.95
N TYR A 84 3.17 12.69 -18.73
CA TYR A 84 3.38 14.06 -18.26
C TYR A 84 4.44 14.79 -19.11
N GLU A 85 5.60 14.17 -19.35
CA GLU A 85 6.67 14.75 -20.18
C GLU A 85 6.16 15.09 -21.59
N LYS A 86 5.40 14.20 -22.20
CA LYS A 86 4.83 14.40 -23.54
C LYS A 86 3.91 15.62 -23.62
N LYS A 87 3.24 15.96 -22.53
CA LYS A 87 2.30 17.09 -22.46
C LYS A 87 2.98 18.39 -22.01
N SER A 88 3.76 18.35 -20.94
CA SER A 88 4.41 19.50 -20.31
C SER A 88 5.77 19.86 -20.93
N GLY A 89 6.46 18.88 -21.51
CA GLY A 89 7.87 18.99 -21.89
C GLY A 89 8.83 18.95 -20.71
N VAL A 90 8.36 18.59 -19.50
CA VAL A 90 9.19 18.38 -18.30
C VAL A 90 9.55 16.90 -18.20
N HIS A 91 10.83 16.58 -18.15
CA HIS A 91 11.30 15.21 -17.97
C HIS A 91 11.28 14.81 -16.49
N VAL A 92 10.67 13.66 -16.16
CA VAL A 92 10.64 13.09 -14.82
C VAL A 92 11.36 11.74 -14.82
N GLU A 93 12.58 11.70 -14.28
CA GLU A 93 13.34 10.46 -14.11
C GLU A 93 12.89 9.74 -12.84
N VAL A 94 12.30 8.55 -12.98
CA VAL A 94 11.88 7.72 -11.82
C VAL A 94 13.03 6.79 -11.41
N MET A 95 13.58 7.05 -10.23
CA MET A 95 14.73 6.33 -9.68
C MET A 95 14.27 5.32 -8.62
N PRO A 96 14.44 4.00 -8.81
CA PRO A 96 14.04 3.03 -7.79
C PRO A 96 14.99 3.05 -6.58
N VAL A 97 14.44 2.82 -5.39
CA VAL A 97 15.22 2.37 -4.24
C VAL A 97 15.45 0.86 -4.40
N THR A 98 16.69 0.42 -4.18
CA THR A 98 17.05 -1.00 -4.26
C THR A 98 16.32 -1.79 -3.17
N ASP A 99 15.83 -2.98 -3.49
CA ASP A 99 15.18 -3.86 -2.53
C ASP A 99 16.05 -4.12 -1.29
N GLY A 100 15.46 -3.91 -0.12
CA GLY A 100 16.14 -4.05 1.17
C GLY A 100 16.90 -2.80 1.63
N ASP A 101 17.02 -1.75 0.80
CA ASP A 101 17.58 -0.46 1.21
C ASP A 101 16.52 0.37 1.94
N SER A 102 16.91 1.08 2.99
CA SER A 102 16.06 2.08 3.65
C SER A 102 15.92 3.33 2.78
N PRO A 103 14.70 3.76 2.41
CA PRO A 103 14.48 5.01 1.66
C PRO A 103 15.06 6.22 2.38
N TYR A 104 14.88 6.30 3.70
CA TYR A 104 15.49 7.32 4.55
C TYR A 104 17.01 7.39 4.40
N THR A 105 17.67 6.24 4.58
CA THR A 105 19.13 6.17 4.48
C THR A 105 19.62 6.57 3.08
N LYS A 106 18.90 6.16 2.05
CA LYS A 106 19.20 6.50 0.65
C LYS A 106 19.11 8.01 0.42
N VAL A 107 17.98 8.63 0.81
CA VAL A 107 17.79 10.08 0.66
C VAL A 107 18.82 10.87 1.45
N VAL A 108 19.06 10.53 2.71
CA VAL A 108 20.09 11.19 3.54
C VAL A 108 21.48 11.09 2.90
N SER A 109 21.83 9.93 2.34
CA SER A 109 23.10 9.75 1.63
C SER A 109 23.21 10.66 0.41
N LEU A 110 22.13 10.82 -0.36
CA LEU A 110 22.08 11.68 -1.54
C LEU A 110 22.17 13.18 -1.15
N TYR A 111 21.54 13.61 -0.06
CA TYR A 111 21.75 14.95 0.49
C TYR A 111 23.21 15.19 0.91
N ASN A 112 23.81 14.22 1.58
CA ASN A 112 25.22 14.33 2.01
C ASN A 112 26.20 14.37 0.83
N SER A 113 25.84 13.79 -0.31
CA SER A 113 26.64 13.87 -1.55
C SER A 113 26.35 15.12 -2.39
N GLY A 114 25.37 15.93 -2.00
CA GLY A 114 24.96 17.14 -2.71
C GLY A 114 24.12 16.89 -3.97
N THR A 115 23.52 15.70 -4.09
CA THR A 115 22.73 15.27 -5.25
C THR A 115 21.39 14.65 -4.81
N PRO A 116 20.58 15.35 -3.97
CA PRO A 116 19.27 14.82 -3.59
C PRO A 116 18.35 14.74 -4.80
N PRO A 117 17.37 13.83 -4.81
CA PRO A 117 16.30 13.84 -5.79
C PRO A 117 15.43 15.10 -5.62
N THR A 118 14.85 15.60 -6.71
CA THR A 118 13.89 16.71 -6.65
C THR A 118 12.63 16.33 -5.87
N ALA A 119 12.19 15.08 -6.01
CA ALA A 119 11.06 14.51 -5.29
C ALA A 119 11.43 13.12 -4.74
N SER A 120 10.88 12.74 -3.60
CA SER A 120 11.14 11.44 -2.97
C SER A 120 9.86 10.87 -2.38
N ILE A 121 9.52 9.64 -2.75
CA ILE A 121 8.46 8.86 -2.09
C ILE A 121 9.06 8.26 -0.82
N LEU A 122 8.55 8.67 0.33
CA LEU A 122 9.05 8.32 1.65
C LEU A 122 7.91 7.87 2.56
N ASP A 123 8.24 7.17 3.63
CA ASP A 123 7.30 6.94 4.72
C ASP A 123 7.01 8.25 5.47
N THR A 124 5.82 8.37 6.03
CA THR A 124 5.44 9.57 6.79
C THR A 124 6.42 9.89 7.91
N THR A 125 6.96 8.87 8.58
CA THR A 125 8.00 9.02 9.61
C THR A 125 9.29 9.60 9.09
N ASP A 126 9.70 9.25 7.86
CA ASP A 126 10.90 9.77 7.21
C ASP A 126 10.72 11.24 6.84
N VAL A 127 9.51 11.58 6.33
CA VAL A 127 9.16 12.99 6.06
C VAL A 127 9.22 13.81 7.34
N ILE A 128 8.62 13.35 8.45
CA ILE A 128 8.67 14.06 9.74
C ILE A 128 10.12 14.32 10.18
N ALA A 129 11.03 13.36 9.94
CA ALA A 129 12.41 13.49 10.32
C ALA A 129 13.23 14.46 9.45
N LEU A 130 12.82 14.69 8.20
CA LEU A 130 13.59 15.45 7.20
C LEU A 130 12.98 16.82 6.87
N ALA A 131 11.68 16.98 7.05
CA ALA A 131 10.89 18.06 6.45
C ALA A 131 11.40 19.46 6.77
N GLU A 132 11.57 19.79 8.05
CA GLU A 132 11.95 21.16 8.46
C GLU A 132 13.30 21.61 7.93
N GLU A 133 14.21 20.68 7.68
CA GLU A 133 15.55 20.99 7.19
C GLU A 133 15.67 20.87 5.67
N LYS A 134 14.93 19.97 5.04
CA LYS A 134 15.16 19.54 3.67
C LYS A 134 14.02 19.85 2.71
N ALA A 135 12.76 19.84 3.18
CA ALA A 135 11.62 19.88 2.29
C ALA A 135 11.21 21.29 1.87
N ALA A 136 10.66 21.39 0.67
CA ALA A 136 9.94 22.58 0.23
C ALA A 136 8.60 22.72 0.97
N ASP A 137 8.21 23.95 1.28
CA ASP A 137 6.89 24.26 1.83
C ASP A 137 5.82 24.13 0.74
N LEU A 138 4.82 23.29 0.96
CA LEU A 138 3.73 22.97 0.06
C LEU A 138 2.36 23.45 0.56
N THR A 139 2.34 24.24 1.64
CA THR A 139 1.12 24.67 2.34
C THR A 139 0.12 25.38 1.41
N GLU A 140 0.62 26.16 0.45
CA GLU A 140 -0.20 26.96 -0.47
C GLU A 140 -0.53 26.23 -1.80
N GLU A 141 -0.17 24.96 -1.92
CA GLU A 141 -0.43 24.21 -3.16
C GLU A 141 -1.95 23.93 -3.33
N PRO A 142 -2.49 24.06 -4.55
CA PRO A 142 -3.94 23.92 -4.79
C PRO A 142 -4.53 22.61 -4.33
N TRP A 143 -3.79 21.52 -4.43
CA TRP A 143 -4.23 20.18 -4.05
C TRP A 143 -4.35 19.97 -2.53
N VAL A 144 -3.82 20.87 -1.71
CA VAL A 144 -3.91 20.78 -0.24
C VAL A 144 -5.36 20.77 0.22
N ALA A 145 -6.22 21.54 -0.44
CA ALA A 145 -7.64 21.56 -0.11
C ALA A 145 -8.36 20.25 -0.43
N GLU A 146 -7.90 19.52 -1.46
CA GLU A 146 -8.46 18.22 -1.86
C GLU A 146 -7.99 17.06 -0.96
N ALA A 147 -6.90 17.28 -0.22
CA ALA A 147 -6.28 16.28 0.64
C ALA A 147 -6.59 16.48 2.13
N GLU A 148 -7.61 17.30 2.49
CA GLU A 148 -8.00 17.53 3.88
C GLU A 148 -8.28 16.19 4.61
N GLY A 149 -7.69 16.02 5.79
CA GLY A 149 -7.76 14.79 6.59
C GLY A 149 -6.68 13.73 6.27
N TYR A 150 -5.88 13.93 5.22
CA TYR A 150 -4.79 13.04 4.84
C TYR A 150 -3.42 13.71 4.88
N LEU A 151 -3.38 14.98 5.21
CA LEU A 151 -2.17 15.79 5.25
C LEU A 151 -1.32 15.49 6.48
N THR A 152 0.00 15.48 6.31
CA THR A 152 0.96 15.48 7.42
C THR A 152 1.37 16.91 7.69
N GLU A 153 0.82 17.50 8.75
CA GLU A 153 1.15 18.85 9.20
C GLU A 153 2.31 18.80 10.21
N ILE A 154 3.31 19.63 9.98
CA ILE A 154 4.48 19.80 10.86
C ILE A 154 4.64 21.29 11.16
N ASN A 155 4.43 21.67 12.41
CA ASN A 155 4.51 23.07 12.87
C ASN A 155 3.66 24.07 12.05
N GLY A 156 2.45 23.67 11.67
CA GLY A 156 1.52 24.50 10.90
C GLY A 156 1.82 24.57 9.40
N LYS A 157 2.67 23.68 8.87
CA LYS A 157 3.04 23.64 7.46
C LYS A 157 2.91 22.23 6.87
N ILE A 158 2.66 22.19 5.58
CA ILE A 158 2.62 20.96 4.79
C ILE A 158 3.92 20.82 3.99
N TYR A 159 4.63 19.71 4.16
CA TYR A 159 5.92 19.44 3.54
C TYR A 159 5.93 18.25 2.60
N SER A 160 4.77 17.62 2.43
CA SER A 160 4.66 16.45 1.57
C SER A 160 3.27 16.29 0.98
N PHE A 161 3.22 15.67 -0.18
CA PHE A 161 2.01 15.27 -0.88
C PHE A 161 1.62 13.85 -0.43
N PRO A 162 0.41 13.61 0.07
CA PRO A 162 -0.06 12.26 0.41
C PRO A 162 -0.29 11.45 -0.86
N LEU A 163 0.60 10.48 -1.14
CA LEU A 163 0.58 9.74 -2.39
C LEU A 163 -0.57 8.72 -2.45
N CYS A 164 -0.77 7.99 -1.36
CA CYS A 164 -1.78 6.93 -1.30
C CYS A 164 -2.23 6.66 0.13
N ILE A 165 -3.43 6.08 0.24
CA ILE A 165 -3.90 5.50 1.50
C ILE A 165 -3.66 3.99 1.42
N GLU A 166 -2.94 3.48 2.41
CA GLU A 166 -2.66 2.06 2.53
C GLU A 166 -3.44 1.46 3.68
N GLY A 167 -4.33 0.49 3.33
CA GLY A 167 -5.08 -0.30 4.29
C GLY A 167 -4.42 -1.66 4.51
N ARG A 168 -4.40 -2.14 5.75
CA ARG A 168 -3.82 -3.43 6.12
C ARG A 168 -4.74 -4.24 7.01
N GLY A 169 -4.66 -5.55 6.85
CA GLY A 169 -5.44 -6.53 7.58
C GLY A 169 -5.08 -7.94 7.15
N ILE A 170 -5.98 -8.87 7.35
CA ILE A 170 -5.83 -10.25 6.91
C ILE A 170 -6.49 -10.36 5.53
N ILE A 171 -5.68 -10.32 4.45
CA ILE A 171 -6.19 -10.54 3.08
C ILE A 171 -6.72 -11.97 3.00
N TYR A 172 -7.88 -12.15 2.38
CA TYR A 172 -8.43 -13.49 2.09
C TYR A 172 -8.61 -13.72 0.59
N ASN A 173 -8.48 -14.99 0.15
CA ASN A 173 -8.94 -15.45 -1.15
C ASN A 173 -10.28 -16.19 -0.95
N LYS A 174 -11.38 -15.54 -1.33
CA LYS A 174 -12.75 -16.06 -1.11
C LYS A 174 -12.99 -17.37 -1.87
N ALA A 175 -12.56 -17.45 -3.12
CA ALA A 175 -12.77 -18.64 -3.94
C ALA A 175 -12.08 -19.88 -3.34
N VAL A 176 -10.91 -19.70 -2.75
CA VAL A 176 -10.18 -20.78 -2.06
C VAL A 176 -10.96 -21.25 -0.83
N ILE A 177 -11.47 -20.32 -0.03
CA ILE A 177 -12.25 -20.63 1.17
C ILE A 177 -13.55 -21.38 0.78
N GLU A 178 -14.32 -20.85 -0.15
CA GLU A 178 -15.57 -21.46 -0.62
C GLU A 178 -15.37 -22.83 -1.22
N LYS A 179 -14.34 -22.99 -2.05
CA LYS A 179 -13.98 -24.28 -2.64
C LYS A 179 -13.59 -25.33 -1.59
N ALA A 180 -12.82 -24.93 -0.58
CA ALA A 180 -12.40 -25.82 0.49
C ALA A 180 -13.57 -26.26 1.38
N LEU A 181 -14.43 -25.32 1.76
CA LEU A 181 -15.54 -25.57 2.67
C LEU A 181 -16.79 -26.12 1.98
N GLY A 182 -16.90 -25.97 0.65
CA GLY A 182 -18.09 -26.38 -0.12
C GLY A 182 -19.32 -25.53 0.16
N GLU A 183 -19.16 -24.30 0.66
CA GLU A 183 -20.23 -23.37 0.99
C GLU A 183 -19.81 -21.93 0.69
N SER A 184 -20.77 -21.00 0.61
CA SER A 184 -20.48 -19.58 0.43
C SER A 184 -19.82 -19.00 1.70
N PHE A 185 -18.81 -18.17 1.50
CA PHE A 185 -18.11 -17.45 2.56
C PHE A 185 -18.59 -16.00 2.63
N ASP A 186 -19.14 -15.63 3.77
CA ASP A 186 -19.47 -14.26 4.13
C ASP A 186 -18.39 -13.74 5.12
N PRO A 187 -17.49 -12.82 4.71
CA PRO A 187 -16.47 -12.28 5.59
C PRO A 187 -17.04 -11.56 6.81
N ALA A 188 -18.25 -11.00 6.73
CA ALA A 188 -18.93 -10.36 7.85
C ALA A 188 -19.37 -11.34 8.95
N SER A 189 -19.35 -12.65 8.66
CA SER A 189 -19.64 -13.68 9.67
C SER A 189 -18.48 -13.92 10.64
N VAL A 190 -17.27 -13.44 10.33
CA VAL A 190 -16.08 -13.57 11.18
C VAL A 190 -15.84 -12.24 11.88
N THR A 191 -16.14 -12.16 13.14
CA THR A 191 -16.15 -10.91 13.93
C THR A 191 -15.32 -10.97 15.21
N THR A 192 -14.73 -12.13 15.50
CA THR A 192 -13.94 -12.38 16.72
C THR A 192 -12.72 -13.25 16.42
N GLN A 193 -11.76 -13.23 17.35
CA GLN A 193 -10.57 -14.08 17.28
C GLN A 193 -10.95 -15.58 17.29
N SER A 194 -11.88 -16.00 18.16
CA SER A 194 -12.34 -17.40 18.22
C SER A 194 -13.05 -17.84 16.95
N GLU A 195 -13.89 -17.00 16.33
CA GLU A 195 -14.55 -17.31 15.05
C GLU A 195 -13.51 -17.42 13.91
N PHE A 196 -12.46 -16.62 13.95
CA PHE A 196 -11.35 -16.74 12.99
C PHE A 196 -10.58 -18.06 13.19
N VAL A 197 -10.29 -18.44 14.43
CA VAL A 197 -9.65 -19.75 14.73
C VAL A 197 -10.52 -20.91 14.25
N GLU A 198 -11.84 -20.86 14.48
CA GLU A 198 -12.77 -21.88 13.98
C GLU A 198 -12.72 -21.99 12.44
N LEU A 199 -12.70 -20.86 11.74
CA LEU A 199 -12.57 -20.85 10.28
C LEU A 199 -11.23 -21.49 9.84
N LEU A 200 -10.11 -21.16 10.51
CA LEU A 200 -8.81 -21.75 10.23
C LEU A 200 -8.80 -23.28 10.46
N ASP A 201 -9.39 -23.76 11.57
CA ASP A 201 -9.48 -25.19 11.85
C ASP A 201 -10.35 -25.92 10.82
N ARG A 202 -11.47 -25.33 10.38
CA ARG A 202 -12.32 -25.89 9.30
C ARG A 202 -11.56 -26.00 7.98
N LEU A 203 -10.74 -25.02 7.64
CA LEU A 203 -9.89 -25.06 6.43
C LEU A 203 -8.82 -26.16 6.53
N VAL A 204 -8.23 -26.34 7.70
CA VAL A 204 -7.27 -27.43 7.97
C VAL A 204 -7.95 -28.79 7.78
N ASP A 205 -9.15 -28.98 8.33
CA ASP A 205 -9.94 -30.22 8.19
C ASP A 205 -10.36 -30.45 6.74
N ALA A 206 -10.62 -29.41 5.97
CA ALA A 206 -10.93 -29.44 4.55
C ALA A 206 -9.68 -29.69 3.64
N GLY A 207 -8.47 -29.73 4.22
CA GLY A 207 -7.24 -30.10 3.52
C GLY A 207 -6.23 -28.97 3.29
N ILE A 208 -6.56 -27.71 3.58
CA ILE A 208 -5.60 -26.60 3.56
C ILE A 208 -4.83 -26.60 4.87
N LYS A 209 -3.78 -27.41 4.96
CA LYS A 209 -3.08 -27.68 6.22
C LYS A 209 -2.42 -26.47 6.86
N LYS A 210 -2.10 -25.46 6.07
CA LYS A 210 -1.47 -24.19 6.49
C LYS A 210 -2.14 -23.05 5.76
N PRO A 211 -3.32 -22.61 6.25
CA PRO A 211 -4.14 -21.64 5.54
C PRO A 211 -3.64 -20.20 5.60
N VAL A 212 -2.55 -19.89 6.34
CA VAL A 212 -2.04 -18.55 6.55
C VAL A 212 -0.66 -18.39 5.94
N SER A 213 -0.43 -17.28 5.24
CA SER A 213 0.88 -16.77 4.86
C SER A 213 1.32 -15.68 5.85
N MET A 214 2.58 -15.73 6.28
CA MET A 214 3.26 -14.67 7.04
C MET A 214 4.66 -14.51 6.45
N ALA A 215 4.91 -13.37 5.84
CA ALA A 215 6.23 -13.03 5.33
C ALA A 215 7.18 -12.62 6.48
N LYS A 216 8.49 -12.62 6.20
CA LYS A 216 9.55 -12.39 7.22
C LYS A 216 9.95 -10.94 7.38
N GLU A 217 9.45 -10.06 6.54
CA GLU A 217 9.84 -8.65 6.49
C GLU A 217 9.62 -7.97 7.85
N ASP A 218 10.64 -7.27 8.30
CA ASP A 218 10.65 -6.57 9.59
C ASP A 218 9.60 -5.45 9.67
N TRP A 219 9.35 -4.76 8.55
CA TRP A 219 8.28 -3.76 8.45
C TRP A 219 6.88 -4.38 8.63
N SER A 220 6.66 -5.61 8.14
CA SER A 220 5.38 -6.32 8.32
C SER A 220 5.21 -6.80 9.75
N LEU A 221 6.22 -7.48 10.30
CA LEU A 221 6.16 -8.09 11.64
C LEU A 221 6.29 -7.04 12.74
N GLY A 222 7.30 -6.19 12.65
CA GLY A 222 7.64 -5.22 13.68
C GLY A 222 6.81 -3.95 13.62
N ALA A 223 6.65 -3.36 12.44
CA ALA A 223 5.87 -2.13 12.31
C ALA A 223 4.37 -2.43 12.18
N HIS A 224 3.92 -3.05 11.08
CA HIS A 224 2.51 -3.14 10.76
C HIS A 224 1.70 -3.98 11.73
N GLN A 225 2.21 -5.13 12.19
CA GLN A 225 1.49 -5.94 13.15
C GLN A 225 1.60 -5.36 14.56
N LEU A 226 2.79 -4.98 15.01
CA LEU A 226 2.97 -4.45 16.37
C LEU A 226 2.21 -3.14 16.60
N GLN A 227 1.98 -2.34 15.57
CA GLN A 227 1.22 -1.08 15.66
C GLN A 227 -0.21 -1.26 16.22
N TYR A 228 -0.83 -2.44 16.04
CA TYR A 228 -2.16 -2.69 16.59
C TYR A 228 -2.24 -2.47 18.11
N ILE A 229 -1.15 -2.56 18.86
CA ILE A 229 -1.15 -2.34 20.30
C ILE A 229 -1.47 -0.91 20.73
N TYR A 230 -1.23 0.08 19.86
CA TYR A 230 -1.55 1.47 20.14
C TYR A 230 -2.61 2.06 19.17
N GLU A 231 -2.63 1.69 17.91
CA GLU A 231 -3.62 2.19 16.94
C GLU A 231 -5.06 1.79 17.31
N THR A 232 -5.23 0.66 18.00
CA THR A 232 -6.55 0.18 18.42
C THR A 232 -6.85 0.48 19.88
N TYR A 233 -6.02 1.28 20.57
CA TYR A 233 -6.20 1.59 21.99
C TYR A 233 -7.55 2.24 22.28
N GLU A 234 -7.86 3.34 21.59
CA GLU A 234 -9.16 4.01 21.63
C GLU A 234 -9.80 4.14 20.23
N GLY A 235 -9.16 3.61 19.20
CA GLY A 235 -9.61 3.70 17.82
C GLY A 235 -9.55 5.11 17.23
N THR A 236 -8.73 5.99 17.80
CA THR A 236 -8.48 7.36 17.34
C THR A 236 -6.99 7.64 17.26
N SER A 237 -6.60 8.62 16.42
CA SER A 237 -5.20 9.06 16.32
C SER A 237 -4.69 9.68 17.62
N GLU A 238 -5.55 10.42 18.32
CA GLU A 238 -5.25 11.05 19.60
C GLU A 238 -5.00 10.00 20.67
N GLY A 239 -5.86 8.97 20.77
CA GLY A 239 -5.67 7.85 21.69
C GLY A 239 -4.39 7.05 21.40
N ALA A 240 -4.08 6.80 20.12
CA ALA A 240 -2.83 6.17 19.72
C ALA A 240 -1.61 7.00 20.16
N GLN A 241 -1.65 8.30 20.01
CA GLN A 241 -0.57 9.18 20.44
C GLN A 241 -0.44 9.23 21.97
N GLU A 242 -1.55 9.30 22.70
CA GLU A 242 -1.56 9.30 24.17
C GLU A 242 -0.91 8.03 24.74
N ILE A 243 -1.30 6.86 24.26
CA ILE A 243 -0.73 5.60 24.74
C ILE A 243 0.76 5.46 24.41
N ILE A 244 1.21 5.95 23.23
CA ILE A 244 2.62 5.98 22.85
C ILE A 244 3.41 6.87 23.83
N GLU A 245 2.93 8.07 24.15
CA GLU A 245 3.59 8.97 25.09
C GLU A 245 3.61 8.38 26.52
N ASP A 246 2.57 7.69 26.93
CA ASP A 246 2.52 7.02 28.23
C ASP A 246 3.48 5.82 28.31
N ILE A 247 3.63 5.05 27.23
CA ILE A 247 4.65 4.01 27.11
C ILE A 247 6.06 4.62 27.19
N LYS A 248 6.34 5.68 26.44
CA LYS A 248 7.64 6.42 26.45
C LYS A 248 7.95 6.98 27.83
N ALA A 249 6.95 7.47 28.55
CA ALA A 249 7.10 8.01 29.90
C ALA A 249 7.22 6.92 30.99
N GLY A 250 7.13 5.64 30.62
CA GLY A 250 7.19 4.51 31.58
C GLY A 250 5.97 4.42 32.50
N LYS A 251 4.83 5.01 32.12
CA LYS A 251 3.58 4.95 32.90
C LYS A 251 2.80 3.66 32.64
N VAL A 252 3.08 2.97 31.53
CA VAL A 252 2.45 1.71 31.15
C VAL A 252 3.37 0.55 31.45
N ASP A 253 2.93 -0.38 32.27
CA ASP A 253 3.58 -1.67 32.43
C ASP A 253 3.18 -2.60 31.30
N LEU A 254 4.07 -2.77 30.31
CA LEU A 254 3.82 -3.63 29.15
C LEU A 254 3.53 -5.09 29.53
N SER A 255 4.00 -5.56 30.68
CA SER A 255 3.72 -6.94 31.12
C SER A 255 2.25 -7.17 31.54
N SER A 256 1.52 -6.11 31.80
CA SER A 256 0.10 -6.11 32.15
C SER A 256 -0.77 -5.32 31.16
N TYR A 257 -0.22 -4.94 30.01
CA TYR A 257 -0.94 -4.18 29.01
C TYR A 257 -1.76 -5.13 28.11
N ASP A 258 -3.07 -5.11 28.27
CA ASP A 258 -4.00 -6.06 27.64
C ASP A 258 -3.87 -6.10 26.11
N ARG A 259 -3.71 -4.95 25.44
CA ARG A 259 -3.53 -4.90 23.98
C ARG A 259 -2.30 -5.65 23.51
N LEU A 260 -1.19 -5.59 24.27
CA LEU A 260 0.01 -6.36 23.93
C LEU A 260 -0.26 -7.87 24.08
N SER A 261 -0.94 -8.29 25.14
CA SER A 261 -1.31 -9.70 25.33
C SER A 261 -2.21 -10.19 24.19
N GLN A 262 -3.26 -9.45 23.89
CA GLN A 262 -4.21 -9.76 22.79
C GLN A 262 -3.51 -9.85 21.44
N PHE A 263 -2.59 -8.91 21.16
CA PHE A 263 -1.76 -8.94 19.96
C PHE A 263 -0.91 -10.21 19.89
N LEU A 264 -0.24 -10.56 20.96
CA LEU A 264 0.62 -11.75 21.02
C LEU A 264 -0.19 -13.04 20.82
N ASP A 265 -1.41 -13.11 21.36
CA ASP A 265 -2.31 -14.25 21.17
C ASP A 265 -2.67 -14.40 19.68
N THR A 266 -3.04 -13.32 18.99
CA THR A 266 -3.34 -13.34 17.54
C THR A 266 -2.10 -13.66 16.72
N PHE A 267 -0.95 -13.10 17.09
CA PHE A 267 0.33 -13.41 16.42
C PHE A 267 0.67 -14.90 16.54
N ASP A 268 0.46 -15.51 17.71
CA ASP A 268 0.67 -16.95 17.90
C ASP A 268 -0.33 -17.80 17.10
N ILE A 269 -1.57 -17.34 16.93
CA ILE A 269 -2.55 -17.97 16.03
C ILE A 269 -2.03 -17.94 14.60
N LEU A 270 -1.69 -16.78 14.05
CA LEU A 270 -1.17 -16.65 12.69
C LEU A 270 0.07 -17.54 12.48
N LYS A 271 1.00 -17.51 13.42
CA LYS A 271 2.21 -18.36 13.42
C LYS A 271 1.89 -19.86 13.45
N LYS A 272 0.86 -20.29 14.20
CA LYS A 272 0.42 -21.70 14.27
C LYS A 272 0.00 -22.23 12.90
N TYR A 273 -0.71 -21.41 12.12
CA TYR A 273 -1.28 -21.77 10.83
C TYR A 273 -0.42 -21.35 9.63
N ASN A 274 0.73 -20.69 9.87
CA ASN A 274 1.62 -20.18 8.83
C ASN A 274 2.22 -21.30 7.97
N VAL A 275 2.19 -21.14 6.67
CA VAL A 275 2.79 -22.05 5.68
C VAL A 275 4.30 -22.19 5.90
N ALA A 276 4.98 -21.11 6.24
CA ALA A 276 6.41 -21.06 6.52
C ALA A 276 6.79 -21.40 7.98
N LYS A 277 5.87 -21.97 8.78
CA LYS A 277 6.12 -22.27 10.21
C LYS A 277 7.40 -23.07 10.47
N GLY A 278 7.78 -23.95 9.53
CA GLY A 278 8.97 -24.81 9.67
C GLY A 278 10.28 -24.06 9.43
N ASP A 279 10.26 -23.01 8.65
CA ASP A 279 11.38 -22.12 8.34
C ASP A 279 10.86 -20.65 8.18
N PRO A 280 10.59 -19.96 9.28
CA PRO A 280 10.04 -18.60 9.20
C PRO A 280 10.98 -17.58 8.53
N LEU A 281 12.31 -17.83 8.59
CA LEU A 281 13.30 -16.95 7.93
C LEU A 281 13.38 -17.20 6.41
N GLY A 282 12.87 -18.34 5.94
CA GLY A 282 12.73 -18.63 4.53
C GLY A 282 11.45 -18.08 3.88
N ALA A 283 10.53 -17.50 4.67
CA ALA A 283 9.31 -16.91 4.15
C ALA A 283 9.63 -15.72 3.23
N ASP A 284 9.33 -15.86 1.95
CA ASP A 284 9.60 -14.87 0.92
C ASP A 284 8.30 -14.16 0.53
N TYR A 285 8.37 -12.84 0.29
CA TYR A 285 7.20 -12.00 0.01
C TYR A 285 6.48 -12.43 -1.28
N ASP A 286 7.24 -12.65 -2.35
CA ASP A 286 6.67 -13.04 -3.64
C ASP A 286 6.11 -14.48 -3.59
N GLU A 287 6.78 -15.38 -2.85
CA GLU A 287 6.24 -16.72 -2.61
C GLU A 287 4.93 -16.70 -1.84
N MET A 288 4.75 -15.78 -0.86
CA MET A 288 3.49 -15.62 -0.14
C MET A 288 2.36 -15.11 -1.05
N ALA A 289 2.66 -14.22 -1.99
CA ALA A 289 1.70 -13.77 -2.99
C ALA A 289 1.26 -14.91 -3.91
N ILE A 290 2.22 -15.72 -4.40
CA ILE A 290 1.97 -16.92 -5.21
C ILE A 290 1.13 -17.94 -4.42
N ASP A 291 1.48 -18.22 -3.17
CA ASP A 291 0.76 -19.17 -2.32
C ASP A 291 -0.71 -18.78 -2.12
N LEU A 292 -1.00 -17.48 -2.00
CA LEU A 292 -2.36 -16.96 -1.88
C LEU A 292 -3.11 -17.04 -3.23
N ALA A 293 -2.47 -16.66 -4.33
CA ALA A 293 -3.07 -16.68 -5.67
C ALA A 293 -3.38 -18.12 -6.13
N ASP A 294 -2.45 -19.05 -5.93
CA ASP A 294 -2.60 -20.47 -6.29
C ASP A 294 -3.55 -21.25 -5.35
N GLY A 295 -3.97 -20.65 -4.25
CA GLY A 295 -4.84 -21.28 -3.26
C GLY A 295 -4.16 -22.31 -2.37
N LYS A 296 -2.86 -22.25 -2.23
CA LYS A 296 -2.09 -23.05 -1.26
C LYS A 296 -2.33 -22.55 0.16
N THR A 297 -2.53 -21.22 0.32
CA THR A 297 -3.03 -20.58 1.52
C THR A 297 -4.35 -19.85 1.23
N ALA A 298 -5.12 -19.52 2.26
CA ALA A 298 -6.38 -18.80 2.15
C ALA A 298 -6.28 -17.37 2.66
N PHE A 299 -5.26 -17.09 3.47
CA PHE A 299 -5.08 -15.80 4.15
C PHE A 299 -3.64 -15.34 4.12
N TRP A 300 -3.45 -14.02 4.03
CA TRP A 300 -2.15 -13.36 4.16
C TRP A 300 -2.31 -12.04 4.93
N PHE A 301 -1.63 -11.88 6.07
CA PHE A 301 -1.55 -10.56 6.71
C PHE A 301 -0.67 -9.65 5.87
N ASN A 302 -1.30 -8.67 5.21
CA ASN A 302 -0.63 -7.69 4.36
C ASN A 302 -1.57 -6.48 4.13
N GLY A 303 -1.25 -5.61 3.18
CA GLY A 303 -2.06 -4.47 2.80
C GLY A 303 -2.43 -4.44 1.31
N ASN A 304 -3.20 -3.42 0.93
CA ASN A 304 -3.66 -3.24 -0.46
C ASN A 304 -2.50 -3.05 -1.46
N TRP A 305 -1.33 -2.65 -1.02
CA TRP A 305 -0.11 -2.59 -1.85
C TRP A 305 0.35 -3.95 -2.38
N ALA A 306 -0.08 -5.06 -1.76
CA ALA A 306 0.28 -6.42 -2.21
C ALA A 306 -0.51 -6.87 -3.45
N TRP A 307 -1.54 -6.13 -3.88
CA TRP A 307 -2.38 -6.52 -5.00
C TRP A 307 -1.63 -6.71 -6.32
N PRO A 308 -0.69 -5.84 -6.73
CA PRO A 308 0.10 -6.07 -7.94
C PRO A 308 0.82 -7.43 -7.94
N ASN A 309 1.47 -7.81 -6.83
CA ASN A 309 2.17 -9.09 -6.71
C ASN A 309 1.19 -10.28 -6.74
N ILE A 310 0.05 -10.18 -6.07
CA ILE A 310 -1.01 -11.21 -6.08
C ILE A 310 -1.57 -11.36 -7.50
N SER A 311 -1.79 -10.26 -8.21
CA SER A 311 -2.30 -10.24 -9.58
C SER A 311 -1.28 -10.83 -10.57
N GLU A 312 0.01 -10.47 -10.46
CA GLU A 312 1.09 -11.03 -11.28
C GLU A 312 1.27 -12.53 -11.03
N ALA A 313 1.01 -13.00 -9.83
CA ALA A 313 1.00 -14.43 -9.50
C ALA A 313 -0.16 -15.21 -10.13
N GLY A 314 -1.06 -14.55 -10.87
CA GLY A 314 -2.13 -15.17 -11.62
C GLY A 314 -3.49 -15.11 -10.94
N ALA A 315 -3.64 -14.34 -9.87
CA ALA A 315 -4.93 -14.10 -9.24
C ALA A 315 -5.91 -13.44 -10.22
N SER A 316 -7.16 -13.81 -10.12
CA SER A 316 -8.27 -13.28 -10.91
C SER A 316 -9.18 -12.43 -10.02
N GLU A 317 -9.76 -11.37 -10.56
CA GLU A 317 -10.81 -10.60 -9.86
C GLU A 317 -12.02 -11.49 -9.52
N GLU A 318 -12.27 -12.53 -10.30
CA GLU A 318 -13.31 -13.51 -10.05
C GLU A 318 -13.09 -14.34 -8.77
N ASP A 319 -11.84 -14.42 -8.30
CA ASP A 319 -11.50 -15.10 -7.04
C ASP A 319 -12.03 -14.36 -5.81
N ALA A 320 -12.32 -13.09 -5.95
CA ALA A 320 -12.81 -12.18 -4.92
C ALA A 320 -11.92 -12.13 -3.67
N TYR A 321 -11.01 -11.18 -3.68
CA TYR A 321 -10.14 -10.86 -2.53
C TYR A 321 -10.75 -9.76 -1.67
N GLY A 322 -10.38 -9.73 -0.40
CA GLY A 322 -10.77 -8.67 0.51
C GLY A 322 -10.01 -8.78 1.82
N PHE A 323 -10.42 -8.00 2.82
CA PHE A 323 -9.77 -7.96 4.12
C PHE A 323 -10.68 -8.44 5.24
N LEU A 324 -10.10 -9.20 6.17
CA LEU A 324 -10.63 -9.35 7.53
C LEU A 324 -9.83 -8.44 8.48
N PRO A 325 -10.44 -7.94 9.56
CA PRO A 325 -9.72 -7.27 10.64
C PRO A 325 -8.65 -8.15 11.26
N TYR A 326 -7.69 -7.52 11.94
CA TYR A 326 -6.73 -8.22 12.78
C TYR A 326 -7.38 -8.46 14.16
N PHE A 327 -8.10 -9.57 14.29
CA PHE A 327 -8.89 -9.87 15.49
C PHE A 327 -8.02 -10.01 16.73
N LEU A 328 -8.21 -9.13 17.72
CA LEU A 328 -7.40 -9.14 18.94
C LEU A 328 -8.03 -9.93 20.09
N ASN A 329 -9.35 -10.13 20.08
CA ASN A 329 -10.10 -10.78 21.15
C ASN A 329 -11.48 -11.24 20.69
N ASP A 330 -12.35 -11.64 21.62
CA ASP A 330 -13.72 -12.11 21.36
C ASP A 330 -14.80 -11.05 21.65
N ASP A 331 -14.44 -9.81 21.90
CA ASP A 331 -15.41 -8.73 22.02
C ASP A 331 -15.78 -8.19 20.63
N LYS A 332 -17.01 -8.49 20.17
CA LYS A 332 -17.52 -8.03 18.87
C LYS A 332 -17.63 -6.51 18.75
N SER A 333 -17.65 -5.80 19.87
CA SER A 333 -17.68 -4.34 19.91
C SER A 333 -16.30 -3.69 19.91
N ASP A 334 -15.24 -4.48 20.03
CA ASP A 334 -13.88 -3.97 20.01
C ASP A 334 -13.55 -3.34 18.64
N PHE A 335 -12.98 -2.14 18.66
CA PHE A 335 -12.61 -1.41 17.46
C PHE A 335 -11.70 -2.24 16.54
N ALA A 336 -10.73 -2.97 17.08
CA ALA A 336 -9.81 -3.80 16.32
C ALA A 336 -10.52 -4.90 15.53
N ASN A 337 -11.63 -5.44 16.08
CA ASN A 337 -12.39 -6.52 15.45
C ASN A 337 -13.36 -6.02 14.38
N GLN A 338 -13.58 -4.71 14.30
CA GLN A 338 -14.57 -4.10 13.38
C GLN A 338 -13.94 -3.32 12.23
N LYS A 339 -12.66 -2.95 12.31
CA LYS A 339 -12.06 -1.98 11.39
C LYS A 339 -10.76 -2.50 10.78
N ILE A 340 -10.56 -2.11 9.53
CA ILE A 340 -9.28 -2.21 8.83
C ILE A 340 -8.49 -0.95 9.14
N GLN A 341 -7.21 -1.10 9.52
CA GLN A 341 -6.34 0.04 9.74
C GLN A 341 -5.88 0.60 8.39
N ALA A 342 -6.07 1.90 8.19
CA ALA A 342 -5.65 2.59 6.97
C ALA A 342 -5.08 3.97 7.30
N SER A 343 -4.06 4.37 6.55
CA SER A 343 -3.40 5.66 6.74
C SER A 343 -2.71 6.14 5.46
N PRO A 344 -2.44 7.45 5.32
CA PRO A 344 -1.59 7.99 4.26
C PRO A 344 -0.11 7.67 4.59
N SER A 345 0.30 6.43 4.37
CA SER A 345 1.61 5.89 4.79
C SER A 345 2.75 6.40 3.92
N LYS A 346 2.52 6.64 2.63
CA LYS A 346 3.51 7.11 1.66
C LYS A 346 3.23 8.53 1.22
N GLN A 347 4.29 9.33 1.25
CA GLN A 347 4.27 10.75 0.98
C GLN A 347 5.32 11.10 -0.08
N ILE A 348 5.06 12.10 -0.93
CA ILE A 348 6.08 12.67 -1.81
C ILE A 348 6.59 13.96 -1.17
N MET A 349 7.84 13.95 -0.74
CA MET A 349 8.57 15.12 -0.26
C MET A 349 9.32 15.77 -1.43
N LEU A 350 9.24 17.09 -1.58
CA LEU A 350 10.04 17.84 -2.55
C LEU A 350 11.28 18.44 -1.87
N ASP A 351 12.42 18.44 -2.58
CA ASP A 351 13.64 19.07 -2.09
C ASP A 351 13.52 20.61 -2.09
N GLY A 352 13.63 21.20 -0.91
CA GLY A 352 13.63 22.66 -0.69
C GLY A 352 15.01 23.25 -0.49
N GLN A 353 16.08 22.42 -0.45
CA GLN A 353 17.42 22.86 -0.06
C GLN A 353 18.37 23.05 -1.25
N ILE A 354 18.34 22.16 -2.23
CA ILE A 354 19.32 22.11 -3.33
C ILE A 354 18.65 22.29 -4.70
N ALA A 355 17.44 21.76 -4.90
CA ALA A 355 16.71 21.92 -6.14
C ALA A 355 16.50 23.40 -6.48
N THR A 356 16.70 23.76 -7.74
CA THR A 356 16.47 25.12 -8.23
C THR A 356 14.99 25.49 -8.16
N GLU A 357 14.68 26.79 -8.12
CA GLU A 357 13.30 27.28 -8.16
C GLU A 357 12.49 26.69 -9.34
N LYS A 358 13.15 26.50 -10.51
CA LYS A 358 12.51 25.93 -11.69
C LYS A 358 12.21 24.43 -11.53
N GLU A 359 13.12 23.67 -10.92
CA GLU A 359 12.91 22.25 -10.61
C GLU A 359 11.81 22.05 -9.57
N GLN A 360 11.80 22.90 -8.51
CA GLN A 360 10.74 22.89 -7.51
C GLN A 360 9.37 23.22 -8.13
N ALA A 361 9.30 24.24 -9.00
CA ALA A 361 8.07 24.59 -9.71
C ALA A 361 7.59 23.44 -10.62
N ALA A 362 8.50 22.80 -11.34
CA ALA A 362 8.17 21.65 -12.18
C ALA A 362 7.67 20.44 -11.34
N ALA A 363 8.27 20.18 -10.19
CA ALA A 363 7.81 19.13 -9.30
C ALA A 363 6.43 19.44 -8.69
N LYS A 364 6.16 20.70 -8.32
CA LYS A 364 4.85 21.14 -7.83
C LYS A 364 3.76 21.03 -8.91
N GLU A 365 4.07 21.42 -10.15
CA GLU A 365 3.16 21.23 -11.28
C GLU A 365 2.88 19.74 -11.52
N PHE A 366 3.89 18.87 -11.44
CA PHE A 366 3.71 17.43 -11.57
C PHE A 366 2.75 16.87 -10.52
N LEU A 367 2.87 17.28 -9.23
CA LEU A 367 1.92 16.88 -8.19
C LEU A 367 0.50 17.40 -8.45
N SER A 368 0.37 18.64 -8.90
CA SER A 368 -0.92 19.23 -9.27
C SER A 368 -1.54 18.50 -10.47
N TRP A 369 -0.72 18.11 -11.46
CA TRP A 369 -1.16 17.33 -12.61
C TRP A 369 -1.70 15.96 -12.19
N ILE A 370 -1.08 15.26 -11.22
CA ILE A 370 -1.60 13.98 -10.68
C ILE A 370 -3.02 14.14 -10.14
N VAL A 371 -3.34 15.29 -9.52
CA VAL A 371 -4.64 15.51 -8.87
C VAL A 371 -5.70 16.03 -9.85
N PHE A 372 -5.34 16.95 -10.74
CA PHE A 372 -6.29 17.75 -11.51
C PHE A 372 -6.37 17.40 -12.99
N SER A 373 -5.46 16.55 -13.49
CA SER A 373 -5.52 16.06 -14.87
C SER A 373 -6.49 14.88 -14.99
N GLU A 374 -7.14 14.73 -16.14
CA GLU A 374 -7.94 13.54 -16.48
C GLU A 374 -7.05 12.29 -16.73
N ILE A 375 -5.73 12.48 -16.79
CA ILE A 375 -4.74 11.46 -17.14
C ILE A 375 -3.88 11.07 -15.92
N GLY A 376 -3.70 11.98 -14.98
CA GLY A 376 -2.87 11.84 -13.77
C GLY A 376 -3.45 10.98 -12.67
#